data_a21973c8187a6e86e493a9f6af93e3b3
#
_entry.id   a21973c8187a6e86e493a9f6af93e3b3
#
_cell.length_a   1.000
_cell.length_b   1.000
_cell.length_c   1.000
_cell.angle_alpha   90.00
_cell.angle_beta   90.00
_cell.angle_gamma   90.00
#
_symmetry.space_group_name_H-M   'P 1'
#
loop_
_entity.id
_entity.type
_entity.pdbx_description
1 polymer ?
#
loop_
_entity_poly.entity_id
_entity_poly.type
_entity_poly.pdbx_seq_one_letter_code
_entity_poly.pdbx_strand_id
1 'polypeptide(L)'
;MRWMYEKKKIICAAVAIVLAVLVTGVLAEKKGMLAEAKMASIQKRIAKEVFRFHVLANSDSEEDQELKMKVKGEIIAYMKEDLPYSDGVETTKAWARTHTDEIEEVAARTIEEAGYDYPVKAKVTTCYFPDKTYGDVTFPQGEYEALRIEIGEAKGQNWWCVLYPNLCFIDAVNA
;
A
#
# COMPACT_ATOMS: atom_id res chain seq x y z
N MET A 1 31.85 54.32 -29.49
CA MET A 1 30.72 53.56 -30.11
C MET A 1 30.88 52.01 -29.95
N ARG A 2 32.04 51.42 -30.24
CA ARG A 2 32.25 49.95 -30.20
C ARG A 2 32.05 49.34 -28.79
N TRP A 3 32.49 50.01 -27.72
CA TRP A 3 32.33 49.58 -26.31
C TRP A 3 30.86 49.51 -25.83
N MET A 4 30.04 50.48 -26.25
CA MET A 4 28.59 50.45 -25.93
C MET A 4 27.87 49.31 -26.67
N TYR A 5 28.28 48.95 -27.85
CA TYR A 5 27.73 47.85 -28.64
C TYR A 5 28.02 46.49 -28.00
N GLU A 6 29.26 46.28 -27.54
CA GLU A 6 29.64 45.03 -26.82
C GLU A 6 28.90 44.87 -25.48
N LYS A 7 28.72 45.95 -24.71
CA LYS A 7 27.90 45.90 -23.46
C LYS A 7 26.44 45.53 -23.78
N LYS A 8 25.84 46.05 -24.83
CA LYS A 8 24.46 45.68 -25.21
C LYS A 8 24.35 44.19 -25.57
N LYS A 9 25.29 43.60 -26.26
CA LYS A 9 25.31 42.17 -26.58
C LYS A 9 25.38 41.30 -25.29
N ILE A 10 26.25 41.69 -24.35
CA ILE A 10 26.37 40.97 -23.06
C ILE A 10 25.06 41.03 -22.28
N ILE A 11 24.41 42.22 -22.24
CA ILE A 11 23.13 42.35 -21.56
C ILE A 11 22.04 41.52 -22.23
N CYS A 12 21.96 41.55 -23.57
CA CYS A 12 20.99 40.71 -24.33
C CYS A 12 21.23 39.21 -24.08
N ALA A 13 22.49 38.77 -24.06
CA ALA A 13 22.84 37.37 -23.78
C ALA A 13 22.44 37.00 -22.36
N ALA A 14 22.72 37.85 -21.39
CA ALA A 14 22.35 37.59 -19.97
C ALA A 14 20.81 37.49 -19.80
N VAL A 15 20.05 38.41 -20.44
CA VAL A 15 18.59 38.36 -20.40
C VAL A 15 18.06 37.09 -21.08
N ALA A 16 18.64 36.70 -22.22
CA ALA A 16 18.24 35.48 -22.91
C ALA A 16 18.49 34.22 -22.05
N ILE A 17 19.61 34.15 -21.33
CA ILE A 17 19.92 33.06 -20.42
C ILE A 17 18.92 33.02 -19.24
N VAL A 18 18.62 34.16 -18.63
CA VAL A 18 17.64 34.23 -17.54
C VAL A 18 16.25 33.76 -18.03
N LEU A 19 15.80 34.21 -19.17
CA LEU A 19 14.54 33.78 -19.76
C LEU A 19 14.52 32.27 -20.05
N ALA A 20 15.60 31.74 -20.60
CA ALA A 20 15.72 30.30 -20.86
C ALA A 20 15.64 29.48 -19.56
N VAL A 21 16.28 29.93 -18.49
CA VAL A 21 16.21 29.26 -17.17
C VAL A 21 14.79 29.31 -16.59
N LEU A 22 14.13 30.46 -16.70
CA LEU A 22 12.75 30.61 -16.24
C LEU A 22 11.78 29.69 -17.02
N VAL A 23 11.90 29.68 -18.35
CA VAL A 23 11.06 28.83 -19.19
C VAL A 23 11.30 27.35 -18.93
N THR A 24 12.56 26.93 -18.79
CA THR A 24 12.89 25.53 -18.46
C THR A 24 12.40 25.15 -17.09
N GLY A 25 12.48 26.04 -16.09
CA GLY A 25 11.91 25.82 -14.77
C GLY A 25 10.40 25.57 -14.81
N VAL A 26 9.65 26.45 -15.46
CA VAL A 26 8.19 26.30 -15.61
C VAL A 26 7.81 25.02 -16.38
N LEU A 27 8.58 24.66 -17.41
CA LEU A 27 8.34 23.42 -18.17
C LEU A 27 8.64 22.17 -17.34
N ALA A 28 9.68 22.21 -16.51
CA ALA A 28 10.03 21.10 -15.60
C ALA A 28 8.93 20.90 -14.55
N GLU A 29 8.44 21.99 -13.91
CA GLU A 29 7.33 21.91 -12.96
C GLU A 29 6.06 21.35 -13.59
N LYS A 30 5.68 21.81 -14.77
CA LYS A 30 4.51 21.28 -15.50
C LYS A 30 4.65 19.79 -15.82
N LYS A 31 5.83 19.34 -16.23
CA LYS A 31 6.08 17.91 -16.46
C LYS A 31 5.98 17.10 -15.17
N GLY A 32 6.49 17.61 -14.07
CA GLY A 32 6.36 16.99 -12.74
C GLY A 32 4.89 16.83 -12.34
N MET A 33 4.11 17.91 -12.37
CA MET A 33 2.68 17.89 -12.07
C MET A 33 1.88 16.92 -12.95
N LEU A 34 2.19 16.84 -14.24
CA LEU A 34 1.53 15.91 -15.16
C LEU A 34 1.89 14.45 -14.85
N ALA A 35 3.15 14.19 -14.48
CA ALA A 35 3.59 12.85 -14.07
C ALA A 35 2.90 12.41 -12.77
N GLU A 36 2.85 13.27 -11.75
CA GLU A 36 2.15 13.03 -10.51
C GLU A 36 0.65 12.77 -10.70
N ALA A 37 -0.02 13.62 -11.50
CA ALA A 37 -1.43 13.43 -11.82
C ALA A 37 -1.70 12.09 -12.54
N LYS A 38 -0.80 11.70 -13.46
CA LYS A 38 -0.88 10.40 -14.14
C LYS A 38 -0.70 9.24 -13.17
N MET A 39 0.30 9.31 -12.26
CA MET A 39 0.52 8.28 -11.24
C MET A 39 -0.67 8.17 -10.30
N ALA A 40 -1.22 9.28 -9.81
CA ALA A 40 -2.42 9.29 -8.99
C ALA A 40 -3.63 8.66 -9.70
N SER A 41 -3.80 8.91 -10.99
CA SER A 41 -4.88 8.30 -11.78
C SER A 41 -4.71 6.79 -11.96
N ILE A 42 -3.48 6.32 -12.14
CA ILE A 42 -3.14 4.89 -12.23
C ILE A 42 -3.38 4.21 -10.88
N GLN A 43 -2.88 4.80 -9.80
CA GLN A 43 -3.09 4.29 -8.44
C GLN A 43 -4.58 4.16 -8.13
N LYS A 44 -5.38 5.21 -8.39
CA LYS A 44 -6.82 5.19 -8.16
C LYS A 44 -7.56 4.12 -8.98
N ARG A 45 -7.08 3.81 -10.19
CA ARG A 45 -7.62 2.72 -11.00
C ARG A 45 -7.26 1.36 -10.43
N ILE A 46 -5.99 1.15 -10.09
CA ILE A 46 -5.53 -0.10 -9.46
C ILE A 46 -6.25 -0.32 -8.13
N ALA A 47 -6.43 0.71 -7.31
CA ALA A 47 -7.11 0.60 -6.01
C ALA A 47 -8.56 0.10 -6.11
N LYS A 48 -9.21 0.25 -7.26
CA LYS A 48 -10.56 -0.31 -7.50
C LYS A 48 -10.55 -1.80 -7.88
N GLU A 49 -9.46 -2.25 -8.50
CA GLU A 49 -9.31 -3.62 -9.01
C GLU A 49 -8.60 -4.54 -8.00
N VAL A 50 -8.22 -4.00 -6.84
CA VAL A 50 -7.40 -4.69 -5.84
C VAL A 50 -8.06 -4.61 -4.48
N PHE A 51 -8.05 -5.73 -3.76
CA PHE A 51 -8.40 -5.77 -2.34
C PHE A 51 -7.18 -6.21 -1.55
N ARG A 52 -6.78 -5.39 -0.57
CA ARG A 52 -5.55 -5.60 0.19
C ARG A 52 -5.82 -6.37 1.48
N PHE A 53 -4.75 -6.85 2.09
CA PHE A 53 -4.78 -7.50 3.41
C PHE A 53 -3.57 -7.06 4.22
N HIS A 54 -3.78 -6.70 5.48
CA HIS A 54 -2.67 -6.45 6.37
C HIS A 54 -2.98 -6.80 7.83
N VAL A 55 -1.93 -7.21 8.54
CA VAL A 55 -1.98 -7.58 9.94
C VAL A 55 -1.00 -6.70 10.71
N LEU A 56 -1.48 -6.06 11.77
CA LEU A 56 -0.70 -5.22 12.66
C LEU A 56 -0.38 -5.98 13.93
N ALA A 57 0.90 -6.03 14.29
CA ALA A 57 1.31 -6.59 15.59
C ALA A 57 0.97 -5.63 16.73
N ASN A 58 0.86 -6.16 17.94
CA ASN A 58 0.69 -5.39 19.16
C ASN A 58 1.84 -4.39 19.35
N SER A 59 3.10 -4.84 19.20
CA SER A 59 4.31 -4.01 19.28
C SER A 59 5.40 -4.49 18.29
N ASP A 60 6.58 -3.87 18.36
CA ASP A 60 7.76 -4.24 17.56
C ASP A 60 8.64 -5.29 18.26
N SER A 61 8.22 -5.86 19.40
CA SER A 61 8.97 -6.95 20.03
C SER A 61 9.01 -8.18 19.13
N GLU A 62 10.04 -9.00 19.29
CA GLU A 62 10.23 -10.22 18.50
C GLU A 62 9.05 -11.18 18.69
N GLU A 63 8.57 -11.32 19.92
CA GLU A 63 7.45 -12.18 20.28
C GLU A 63 6.15 -11.73 19.62
N ASP A 64 5.87 -10.42 19.61
CA ASP A 64 4.67 -9.86 18.97
C ASP A 64 4.74 -9.97 17.44
N GLN A 65 5.94 -9.86 16.87
CA GLN A 65 6.13 -10.06 15.43
C GLN A 65 5.95 -11.54 15.04
N GLU A 66 6.44 -12.48 15.85
CA GLU A 66 6.21 -13.92 15.65
C GLU A 66 4.72 -14.27 15.81
N LEU A 67 4.06 -13.75 16.84
CA LEU A 67 2.62 -13.94 17.04
C LEU A 67 1.82 -13.44 15.84
N LYS A 68 2.12 -12.26 15.34
CA LYS A 68 1.50 -11.72 14.11
C LYS A 68 1.64 -12.68 12.94
N MET A 69 2.80 -13.31 12.77
CA MET A 69 3.02 -14.24 11.66
C MET A 69 2.21 -15.53 11.82
N LYS A 70 2.02 -16.03 13.05
CA LYS A 70 1.14 -17.17 13.35
C LYS A 70 -0.31 -16.82 13.03
N VAL A 71 -0.82 -15.72 13.60
CA VAL A 71 -2.19 -15.24 13.36
C VAL A 71 -2.45 -15.05 11.86
N LYS A 72 -1.52 -14.40 11.15
CA LYS A 72 -1.59 -14.28 9.70
C LYS A 72 -1.73 -15.63 9.00
N GLY A 73 -0.92 -16.62 9.42
CA GLY A 73 -0.91 -17.96 8.83
C GLY A 73 -2.27 -18.65 8.94
N GLU A 74 -2.86 -18.65 10.13
CA GLU A 74 -4.16 -19.27 10.41
C GLU A 74 -5.31 -18.57 9.67
N ILE A 75 -5.31 -17.23 9.62
CA ILE A 75 -6.30 -16.49 8.84
C ILE A 75 -6.19 -16.83 7.34
N ILE A 76 -4.98 -16.92 6.79
CA ILE A 76 -4.78 -17.32 5.39
C ILE A 76 -5.25 -18.74 5.15
N ALA A 77 -4.99 -19.68 6.06
CA ALA A 77 -5.46 -21.04 5.96
C ALA A 77 -7.00 -21.09 5.95
N TYR A 78 -7.66 -20.41 6.89
CA TYR A 78 -9.12 -20.28 6.93
C TYR A 78 -9.67 -19.71 5.61
N MET A 79 -9.10 -18.59 5.13
CA MET A 79 -9.54 -17.98 3.88
C MET A 79 -9.34 -18.87 2.65
N LYS A 80 -8.31 -19.73 2.62
CA LYS A 80 -8.10 -20.69 1.52
C LYS A 80 -9.22 -21.72 1.40
N GLU A 81 -9.79 -22.10 2.53
CA GLU A 81 -10.85 -23.13 2.57
C GLU A 81 -12.22 -22.53 2.26
N ASP A 82 -12.51 -21.34 2.76
CA ASP A 82 -13.85 -20.76 2.76
C ASP A 82 -14.04 -19.63 1.72
N LEU A 83 -12.98 -18.92 1.34
CA LEU A 83 -13.08 -17.89 0.29
C LEU A 83 -13.25 -18.56 -1.08
N PRO A 84 -14.41 -18.43 -1.73
CA PRO A 84 -14.61 -18.99 -3.04
C PRO A 84 -13.58 -18.41 -4.02
N TYR A 85 -13.01 -19.21 -4.88
CA TYR A 85 -12.17 -18.76 -6.00
C TYR A 85 -12.96 -17.69 -6.74
N SER A 86 -12.67 -16.44 -6.42
CA SER A 86 -13.63 -15.37 -6.61
C SER A 86 -13.70 -14.92 -8.05
N ASP A 87 -14.91 -14.75 -8.53
CA ASP A 87 -15.22 -14.18 -9.83
C ASP A 87 -14.93 -12.66 -9.89
N GLY A 88 -14.28 -12.07 -8.86
CA GLY A 88 -13.91 -10.66 -8.88
C GLY A 88 -13.62 -10.03 -7.52
N VAL A 89 -13.10 -8.83 -7.55
CA VAL A 89 -12.72 -8.04 -6.36
C VAL A 89 -13.92 -7.77 -5.44
N GLU A 90 -15.09 -7.48 -5.99
CA GLU A 90 -16.29 -7.17 -5.21
C GLU A 90 -16.85 -8.38 -4.46
N THR A 91 -16.75 -9.59 -5.05
CA THR A 91 -17.11 -10.84 -4.38
C THR A 91 -16.18 -11.09 -3.18
N THR A 92 -14.86 -10.90 -3.36
CA THR A 92 -13.88 -11.04 -2.26
C THR A 92 -14.14 -10.03 -1.15
N LYS A 93 -14.44 -8.78 -1.48
CA LYS A 93 -14.77 -7.74 -0.50
C LYS A 93 -16.08 -8.06 0.26
N ALA A 94 -17.10 -8.50 -0.47
CA ALA A 94 -18.38 -8.87 0.15
C ALA A 94 -18.21 -10.04 1.11
N TRP A 95 -17.48 -11.07 0.71
CA TRP A 95 -17.14 -12.20 1.57
C TRP A 95 -16.40 -11.72 2.83
N ALA A 96 -15.34 -10.93 2.69
CA ALA A 96 -14.56 -10.44 3.82
C ALA A 96 -15.40 -9.62 4.81
N ARG A 97 -16.37 -8.81 4.32
CA ARG A 97 -17.27 -8.04 5.18
C ARG A 97 -18.24 -8.91 5.99
N THR A 98 -18.63 -10.05 5.47
CA THR A 98 -19.56 -10.97 6.15
C THR A 98 -18.86 -11.99 7.04
N HIS A 99 -17.54 -12.14 6.95
CA HIS A 99 -16.74 -13.12 7.72
C HIS A 99 -15.74 -12.45 8.68
N THR A 100 -15.96 -11.18 9.03
CA THR A 100 -15.07 -10.50 10.01
C THR A 100 -15.09 -11.17 11.36
N ASP A 101 -16.26 -11.63 11.82
CA ASP A 101 -16.43 -12.24 13.13
C ASP A 101 -15.72 -13.59 13.19
N GLU A 102 -15.85 -14.44 12.18
CA GLU A 102 -15.16 -15.73 12.07
C GLU A 102 -13.64 -15.55 11.96
N ILE A 103 -13.20 -14.50 11.24
CA ILE A 103 -11.76 -14.14 11.15
C ILE A 103 -11.22 -13.71 12.52
N GLU A 104 -12.00 -12.92 13.29
CA GLU A 104 -11.65 -12.55 14.67
C GLU A 104 -11.56 -13.77 15.57
N GLU A 105 -12.51 -14.72 15.46
CA GLU A 105 -12.47 -15.97 16.22
C GLU A 105 -11.24 -16.82 15.91
N VAL A 106 -10.87 -16.98 14.64
CA VAL A 106 -9.65 -17.68 14.22
C VAL A 106 -8.41 -17.00 14.82
N ALA A 107 -8.34 -15.68 14.71
CA ALA A 107 -7.22 -14.90 15.24
C ALA A 107 -7.15 -14.98 16.78
N ALA A 108 -8.27 -14.81 17.48
CA ALA A 108 -8.33 -14.86 18.94
C ALA A 108 -7.89 -16.22 19.48
N ARG A 109 -8.38 -17.30 18.89
CA ARG A 109 -7.95 -18.66 19.25
C ARG A 109 -6.45 -18.86 19.07
N THR A 110 -5.88 -18.38 17.94
CA THR A 110 -4.44 -18.49 17.69
C THR A 110 -3.63 -17.70 18.72
N ILE A 111 -4.12 -16.53 19.14
CA ILE A 111 -3.49 -15.69 20.17
C ILE A 111 -3.51 -16.41 21.52
N GLU A 112 -4.65 -16.99 21.90
CA GLU A 112 -4.81 -17.74 23.15
C GLU A 112 -3.94 -19.01 23.19
N GLU A 113 -3.91 -19.79 22.09
CA GLU A 113 -3.06 -20.97 21.95
C GLU A 113 -1.55 -20.65 22.01
N ALA A 114 -1.17 -19.42 21.63
CA ALA A 114 0.19 -18.91 21.78
C ALA A 114 0.49 -18.39 23.19
N GLY A 115 -0.48 -18.38 24.10
CA GLY A 115 -0.31 -17.98 25.51
C GLY A 115 -0.47 -16.49 25.77
N TYR A 116 -1.15 -15.76 24.86
CA TYR A 116 -1.44 -14.33 25.00
C TYR A 116 -2.94 -14.09 25.18
N ASP A 117 -3.29 -12.91 25.70
CA ASP A 117 -4.67 -12.45 25.91
C ASP A 117 -4.99 -11.15 25.15
N TYR A 118 -4.26 -10.88 24.08
CA TYR A 118 -4.47 -9.67 23.29
C TYR A 118 -5.83 -9.66 22.61
N PRO A 119 -6.58 -8.55 22.69
CA PRO A 119 -7.76 -8.37 21.88
C PRO A 119 -7.37 -8.33 20.40
N VAL A 120 -8.24 -8.81 19.54
CA VAL A 120 -8.07 -8.73 18.09
C VAL A 120 -9.30 -8.12 17.44
N LYS A 121 -9.11 -7.37 16.38
CA LYS A 121 -10.19 -6.82 15.55
C LYS A 121 -9.90 -7.05 14.08
N ALA A 122 -10.92 -7.52 13.36
CA ALA A 122 -10.93 -7.61 11.90
C ALA A 122 -11.93 -6.61 11.34
N LYS A 123 -11.54 -5.85 10.33
CA LYS A 123 -12.43 -4.90 9.68
C LYS A 123 -12.06 -4.69 8.21
N VAL A 124 -13.07 -4.50 7.37
CA VAL A 124 -12.87 -4.01 6.01
C VAL A 124 -12.91 -2.49 6.04
N THR A 125 -11.80 -1.85 5.67
CA THR A 125 -11.66 -0.39 5.72
C THR A 125 -10.70 0.11 4.66
N THR A 126 -10.75 1.40 4.36
CA THR A 126 -9.75 2.05 3.51
C THR A 126 -8.59 2.51 4.37
N CYS A 127 -7.37 2.16 3.95
CA CYS A 127 -6.15 2.57 4.64
C CYS A 127 -4.97 2.71 3.66
N TYR A 128 -3.97 3.46 4.09
CA TYR A 128 -2.78 3.73 3.31
C TYR A 128 -1.84 2.53 3.27
N PHE A 129 -1.35 2.23 2.07
CA PHE A 129 -0.32 1.23 1.81
C PHE A 129 0.90 1.89 1.19
N PRO A 130 2.13 1.52 1.59
CA PRO A 130 3.34 1.91 0.88
C PRO A 130 3.46 1.18 -0.46
N ASP A 131 4.42 1.58 -1.30
CA ASP A 131 4.81 0.79 -2.48
C ASP A 131 5.20 -0.62 -2.05
N LYS A 132 4.64 -1.62 -2.72
CA LYS A 132 4.94 -3.03 -2.48
C LYS A 132 5.07 -3.79 -3.79
N THR A 133 6.17 -4.54 -3.88
CA THR A 133 6.46 -5.41 -5.03
C THR A 133 6.28 -6.86 -4.62
N TYR A 134 5.55 -7.63 -5.43
CA TYR A 134 5.32 -9.07 -5.30
C TYR A 134 5.72 -9.72 -6.61
N GLY A 135 6.86 -10.42 -6.61
CA GLY A 135 7.46 -10.89 -7.86
C GLY A 135 7.75 -9.72 -8.82
N ASP A 136 7.17 -9.77 -10.02
CA ASP A 136 7.35 -8.73 -11.05
C ASP A 136 6.28 -7.62 -11.00
N VAL A 137 5.33 -7.70 -10.05
CA VAL A 137 4.20 -6.75 -9.94
C VAL A 137 4.41 -5.80 -8.79
N THR A 138 4.45 -4.49 -9.08
CA THR A 138 4.51 -3.42 -8.07
C THR A 138 3.16 -2.73 -7.95
N PHE A 139 2.64 -2.69 -6.73
CA PHE A 139 1.46 -1.91 -6.36
C PHE A 139 1.93 -0.56 -5.80
N PRO A 140 1.54 0.56 -6.41
CA PRO A 140 1.95 1.89 -5.96
C PRO A 140 1.35 2.21 -4.59
N GLN A 141 2.06 3.07 -3.86
CA GLN A 141 1.55 3.62 -2.60
C GLN A 141 0.23 4.34 -2.78
N GLY A 142 -0.60 4.33 -1.75
CA GLY A 142 -1.86 5.06 -1.75
C GLY A 142 -2.93 4.40 -0.89
N GLU A 143 -4.14 4.95 -0.99
CA GLU A 143 -5.32 4.43 -0.30
C GLU A 143 -5.90 3.22 -1.03
N TYR A 144 -6.11 2.13 -0.28
CA TYR A 144 -6.72 0.90 -0.75
C TYR A 144 -7.76 0.41 0.24
N GLU A 145 -8.80 -0.20 -0.26
CA GLU A 145 -9.71 -0.99 0.57
C GLU A 145 -9.01 -2.31 0.96
N ALA A 146 -9.10 -2.68 2.22
CA ALA A 146 -8.38 -3.82 2.77
C ALA A 146 -9.14 -4.50 3.91
N LEU A 147 -8.93 -5.81 4.05
CA LEU A 147 -9.13 -6.52 5.30
C LEU A 147 -7.96 -6.18 6.23
N ARG A 148 -8.26 -5.58 7.37
CA ARG A 148 -7.29 -5.14 8.36
C ARG A 148 -7.48 -5.89 9.66
N ILE A 149 -6.42 -6.54 10.14
CA ILE A 149 -6.38 -7.22 11.42
C ILE A 149 -5.51 -6.42 12.38
N GLU A 150 -6.04 -6.11 13.55
CA GLU A 150 -5.35 -5.36 14.60
C GLU A 150 -5.21 -6.26 15.83
N ILE A 151 -3.96 -6.54 16.23
CA ILE A 151 -3.64 -7.37 17.42
C ILE A 151 -3.22 -6.44 18.55
N GLY A 152 -3.88 -6.52 19.71
CA GLY A 152 -3.58 -5.71 20.88
C GLY A 152 -3.66 -4.22 20.60
N GLU A 153 -2.59 -3.48 20.85
CA GLU A 153 -2.51 -2.04 20.60
C GLU A 153 -2.28 -1.67 19.14
N ALA A 154 -1.97 -2.64 18.27
CA ALA A 154 -1.72 -2.47 16.83
C ALA A 154 -0.67 -1.39 16.51
N LYS A 155 0.37 -1.28 17.36
CA LYS A 155 1.46 -0.29 17.24
C LYS A 155 2.72 -0.84 16.58
N GLY A 156 2.79 -2.16 16.37
CA GLY A 156 3.94 -2.81 15.77
C GLY A 156 3.93 -2.77 14.25
N GLN A 157 4.99 -3.34 13.66
CA GLN A 157 5.15 -3.39 12.20
C GLN A 157 4.04 -4.19 11.53
N ASN A 158 3.63 -3.67 10.38
CA ASN A 158 2.61 -4.28 9.53
C ASN A 158 3.18 -5.39 8.66
N TRP A 159 2.39 -6.44 8.46
CA TRP A 159 2.55 -7.35 7.34
C TRP A 159 1.53 -6.99 6.25
N TRP A 160 1.97 -6.99 4.98
CA TRP A 160 1.21 -6.44 3.86
C TRP A 160 1.03 -7.47 2.75
N CYS A 161 -0.19 -7.62 2.23
CA CYS A 161 -0.47 -8.48 1.09
C CYS A 161 -1.61 -7.97 0.20
N VAL A 162 -1.92 -8.76 -0.85
CA VAL A 162 -3.03 -8.55 -1.78
C VAL A 162 -3.93 -9.78 -1.71
N LEU A 163 -5.17 -9.59 -1.24
CA LEU A 163 -6.14 -10.65 -1.13
C LEU A 163 -6.82 -10.93 -2.50
N TYR A 164 -7.07 -9.86 -3.26
CA TYR A 164 -7.49 -9.98 -4.65
C TYR A 164 -6.66 -9.03 -5.54
N PRO A 165 -6.04 -9.51 -6.63
CA PRO A 165 -5.88 -10.94 -7.01
C PRO A 165 -5.11 -11.74 -5.96
N ASN A 166 -5.34 -13.04 -5.90
CA ASN A 166 -4.98 -13.98 -4.81
C ASN A 166 -3.46 -14.17 -4.57
N LEU A 167 -2.72 -13.06 -4.35
CA LEU A 167 -1.27 -13.12 -4.11
C LEU A 167 -0.93 -13.62 -2.70
N CYS A 168 -1.81 -13.43 -1.72
CA CYS A 168 -1.61 -13.94 -0.35
C CYS A 168 -1.52 -15.47 -0.27
N PHE A 169 -2.04 -16.18 -1.26
CA PHE A 169 -2.10 -17.66 -1.30
C PHE A 169 -0.96 -18.30 -2.07
N ILE A 170 -0.05 -17.51 -2.64
CA ILE A 170 1.12 -18.00 -3.37
C ILE A 170 2.29 -18.08 -2.39
N ASP A 171 2.91 -19.25 -2.26
CA ASP A 171 3.99 -19.49 -1.28
C ASP A 171 5.20 -18.57 -1.44
N ALA A 172 5.48 -18.07 -2.65
CA ALA A 172 6.57 -17.14 -2.92
C ALA A 172 6.39 -15.75 -2.27
N VAL A 173 5.19 -15.41 -1.76
CA VAL A 173 4.87 -14.13 -1.13
C VAL A 173 4.89 -14.23 0.40
N ASN A 174 4.93 -15.46 0.92
CA ASN A 174 4.89 -15.76 2.36
C ASN A 174 6.28 -15.99 3.00
N ALA A 175 7.35 -15.84 2.21
CA ALA A 175 8.73 -15.97 2.67
C ALA A 175 9.30 -14.63 3.16
#